data_2e6faf3d17292c0a34add24f34e504cc
#
_entry.id   2e6faf3d17292c0a34add24f34e504cc
#
_cell.length_a   1.000
_cell.length_b   1.000
_cell.length_c   1.000
_cell.angle_alpha   90.00
_cell.angle_beta   90.00
_cell.angle_gamma   90.00
#
_symmetry.space_group_name_H-M   'P 1'
#
loop_
_entity.id
_entity.type
_entity.pdbx_description
1 polymer ?
#
loop_
_entity_poly.entity_id
_entity_poly.type
_entity_poly.pdbx_seq_one_letter_code
_entity_poly.pdbx_strand_id
1 'polypeptide(L)'
;MVAAEVDPLSALLLRANIAVSKLQGRVVVRLGDYRELELRDAEGPTLFIGNPPYVRHHQIEAHWKQWLLTTAKAHGFKASALAGLHVHFFLATAQLGKPGDYGAFITGSEWMDVNYGSLVRQLLLDGLGGDSVHVLDPTVAPFVDAQTTGAITTFKVGAAPSSMKLRRVNKVSDLGDLSKGRKVSRQRLAESSRWSVLTRVTPKMPEGYVELGELCRVHRGAVTGANAVWVHRRDGIELPESVLFPSVTRANELFSAGARLGSPASLKVVIDLPVDLDIFDATGRRQVDQFLKLAKGRKVHEGYIASTRKAWWSVGLRQPAPLLATYMARRPPTFVRNDADARHINIAHGLYPRQPLSVTVLDNLGDYLRGAVSLDSGRTYAGGLTKFEPKEMERLVIPNIDMLTAGVS
;
A
#
# COMPACT_ATOMS: atom_id res chain seq x y z
N MET A 1 -15.83 -25.83 22.62
CA MET A 1 -15.14 -25.03 21.59
C MET A 1 -15.31 -25.72 20.25
N VAL A 2 -15.53 -24.94 19.16
CA VAL A 2 -15.52 -25.45 17.78
C VAL A 2 -14.27 -24.90 17.10
N ALA A 3 -13.48 -25.76 16.47
CA ALA A 3 -12.34 -25.41 15.64
C ALA A 3 -12.66 -25.77 14.18
N ALA A 4 -12.61 -24.79 13.26
CA ALA A 4 -12.81 -25.00 11.83
C ALA A 4 -11.45 -25.09 11.13
N GLU A 5 -11.26 -26.11 10.31
CA GLU A 5 -10.03 -26.32 9.54
C GLU A 5 -10.41 -26.91 8.17
N VAL A 6 -9.86 -26.32 7.10
CA VAL A 6 -10.16 -26.72 5.73
C VAL A 6 -9.22 -27.81 5.23
N ASP A 7 -7.99 -27.87 5.73
CA ASP A 7 -7.02 -28.88 5.34
C ASP A 7 -7.22 -30.18 6.14
N PRO A 8 -7.48 -31.32 5.46
CA PRO A 8 -7.75 -32.59 6.14
C PRO A 8 -6.58 -33.07 7.03
N LEU A 9 -5.34 -32.85 6.61
CA LEU A 9 -4.14 -33.27 7.39
C LEU A 9 -4.01 -32.45 8.65
N SER A 10 -4.15 -31.11 8.55
CA SER A 10 -4.14 -30.20 9.69
C SER A 10 -5.28 -30.51 10.65
N ALA A 11 -6.47 -30.82 10.16
CA ALA A 11 -7.59 -31.25 10.99
C ALA A 11 -7.33 -32.54 11.74
N LEU A 12 -6.66 -33.52 11.09
CA LEU A 12 -6.26 -34.78 11.73
C LEU A 12 -5.23 -34.55 12.85
N LEU A 13 -4.20 -33.75 12.56
CA LEU A 13 -3.18 -33.38 13.54
C LEU A 13 -3.78 -32.63 14.73
N LEU A 14 -4.73 -31.73 14.47
CA LEU A 14 -5.46 -31.03 15.53
C LEU A 14 -6.26 -31.99 16.41
N ARG A 15 -6.96 -32.98 15.82
CA ARG A 15 -7.67 -34.02 16.57
C ARG A 15 -6.71 -34.87 17.43
N ALA A 16 -5.54 -35.22 16.89
CA ALA A 16 -4.53 -35.95 17.63
C ALA A 16 -4.02 -35.13 18.85
N ASN A 17 -3.73 -33.85 18.65
CA ASN A 17 -3.31 -32.94 19.73
C ASN A 17 -4.39 -32.77 20.81
N ILE A 18 -5.66 -32.66 20.41
CA ILE A 18 -6.80 -32.61 21.32
C ILE A 18 -6.88 -33.90 22.15
N ALA A 19 -6.65 -35.07 21.52
CA ALA A 19 -6.64 -36.36 22.20
C ALA A 19 -5.52 -36.47 23.24
N VAL A 20 -4.28 -36.13 22.85
CA VAL A 20 -3.12 -36.12 23.74
C VAL A 20 -3.34 -35.17 24.90
N SER A 21 -3.95 -34.01 24.65
CA SER A 21 -4.26 -32.99 25.66
C SER A 21 -5.49 -33.34 26.53
N LYS A 22 -6.15 -34.45 26.29
CA LYS A 22 -7.39 -34.90 26.99
C LYS A 22 -8.53 -33.91 26.90
N LEU A 23 -8.70 -33.26 25.74
CA LEU A 23 -9.71 -32.23 25.47
C LEU A 23 -10.86 -32.70 24.54
N GLN A 24 -10.96 -34.01 24.23
CA GLN A 24 -11.92 -34.54 23.24
C GLN A 24 -13.40 -34.21 23.56
N GLY A 25 -13.77 -34.16 24.85
CA GLY A 25 -15.13 -33.77 25.24
C GLY A 25 -15.40 -32.26 25.21
N ARG A 26 -14.37 -31.44 25.01
CA ARG A 26 -14.44 -29.97 25.10
C ARG A 26 -14.23 -29.27 23.76
N VAL A 27 -13.61 -29.95 22.78
CA VAL A 27 -13.25 -29.40 21.48
C VAL A 27 -13.77 -30.27 20.34
N VAL A 28 -14.53 -29.69 19.44
CA VAL A 28 -15.03 -30.31 18.21
C VAL A 28 -14.29 -29.72 17.01
N VAL A 29 -13.63 -30.58 16.22
CA VAL A 29 -12.99 -30.14 14.97
C VAL A 29 -13.96 -30.34 13.81
N ARG A 30 -14.31 -29.26 13.14
CA ARG A 30 -15.10 -29.23 11.90
C ARG A 30 -14.15 -29.12 10.73
N LEU A 31 -14.12 -30.16 9.89
CA LEU A 31 -13.42 -30.13 8.60
C LEU A 31 -14.33 -29.43 7.59
N GLY A 32 -13.88 -28.31 7.07
CA GLY A 32 -14.61 -27.52 6.09
C GLY A 32 -14.20 -26.05 6.08
N ASP A 33 -14.73 -25.32 5.13
CA ASP A 33 -14.46 -23.88 4.99
C ASP A 33 -15.19 -23.08 6.10
N TYR A 34 -14.49 -22.10 6.68
CA TYR A 34 -15.05 -21.25 7.71
C TYR A 34 -16.25 -20.43 7.23
N ARG A 35 -16.34 -20.12 5.93
CA ARG A 35 -17.45 -19.38 5.31
C ARG A 35 -18.74 -20.18 5.22
N GLU A 36 -18.64 -21.51 5.33
CA GLU A 36 -19.77 -22.46 5.31
C GLU A 36 -20.05 -23.08 6.69
N LEU A 37 -19.38 -22.56 7.73
CA LEU A 37 -19.56 -23.08 9.07
C LEU A 37 -20.95 -22.75 9.60
N GLU A 38 -21.61 -23.77 10.14
CA GLU A 38 -22.85 -23.63 10.89
C GLU A 38 -22.55 -23.85 12.36
N LEU A 39 -22.92 -22.89 13.20
CA LEU A 39 -22.80 -23.00 14.65
C LEU A 39 -24.11 -23.52 15.24
N ARG A 40 -24.01 -24.47 16.14
CA ARG A 40 -25.16 -24.87 16.96
C ARG A 40 -25.48 -23.76 17.94
N ASP A 41 -26.77 -23.65 18.30
CA ASP A 41 -27.17 -22.75 19.36
C ASP A 41 -26.47 -23.15 20.68
N ALA A 42 -25.83 -22.15 21.29
CA ALA A 42 -25.17 -22.28 22.55
C ALA A 42 -25.85 -21.35 23.57
N GLU A 43 -25.89 -21.81 24.81
CA GLU A 43 -26.29 -20.93 25.90
C GLU A 43 -25.17 -19.89 26.15
N GLY A 44 -25.54 -18.61 26.06
CA GLY A 44 -24.62 -17.49 26.27
C GLY A 44 -23.85 -17.03 25.02
N PRO A 45 -22.96 -16.03 25.18
CA PRO A 45 -22.23 -15.43 24.08
C PRO A 45 -21.13 -16.34 23.55
N THR A 46 -20.93 -16.28 22.24
CA THR A 46 -19.82 -16.94 21.52
C THR A 46 -18.60 -16.02 21.47
N LEU A 47 -17.42 -16.59 21.63
CA LEU A 47 -16.15 -15.90 21.41
C LEU A 47 -15.49 -16.44 20.13
N PHE A 48 -15.36 -15.60 19.11
CA PHE A 48 -14.63 -15.87 17.88
C PHE A 48 -13.16 -15.47 18.03
N ILE A 49 -12.25 -16.45 18.01
CA ILE A 49 -10.80 -16.20 18.05
C ILE A 49 -10.16 -16.79 16.82
N GLY A 50 -9.31 -16.04 16.13
CA GLY A 50 -8.66 -16.55 14.94
C GLY A 50 -7.43 -15.76 14.49
N ASN A 51 -6.59 -16.48 13.77
CA ASN A 51 -5.54 -15.95 12.91
C ASN A 51 -5.90 -16.33 11.46
N PRO A 52 -6.80 -15.59 10.79
CA PRO A 52 -7.21 -15.90 9.43
C PRO A 52 -6.03 -16.00 8.49
N PRO A 53 -6.00 -16.94 7.56
CA PRO A 53 -4.86 -17.16 6.68
C PRO A 53 -4.57 -15.97 5.76
N TYR A 54 -3.27 -15.68 5.56
CA TYR A 54 -2.76 -14.55 4.77
C TYR A 54 -2.72 -14.87 3.28
N VAL A 55 -3.86 -15.24 2.68
CA VAL A 55 -4.00 -15.59 1.27
C VAL A 55 -4.39 -14.36 0.46
N ARG A 56 -3.65 -14.10 -0.62
CA ARG A 56 -3.91 -12.97 -1.52
C ARG A 56 -5.04 -13.30 -2.51
N HIS A 57 -5.73 -12.26 -2.98
CA HIS A 57 -6.90 -12.39 -3.85
C HIS A 57 -6.68 -13.25 -5.10
N HIS A 58 -5.49 -13.26 -5.70
CA HIS A 58 -5.23 -14.07 -6.91
C HIS A 58 -5.18 -15.58 -6.63
N GLN A 59 -5.02 -15.98 -5.39
CA GLN A 59 -5.05 -17.38 -4.94
C GLN A 59 -6.45 -17.82 -4.46
N ILE A 60 -7.43 -16.90 -4.45
CA ILE A 60 -8.81 -17.18 -4.03
C ILE A 60 -9.62 -17.54 -5.28
N GLU A 61 -10.33 -18.65 -5.24
CA GLU A 61 -11.16 -19.13 -6.33
C GLU A 61 -12.31 -18.17 -6.69
N ALA A 62 -12.76 -18.22 -7.94
CA ALA A 62 -13.73 -17.26 -8.47
C ALA A 62 -15.07 -17.31 -7.73
N HIS A 63 -15.55 -18.50 -7.34
CA HIS A 63 -16.82 -18.65 -6.63
C HIS A 63 -16.76 -17.99 -5.23
N TRP A 64 -15.62 -18.03 -4.54
CA TRP A 64 -15.45 -17.35 -3.26
C TRP A 64 -15.38 -15.84 -3.39
N LYS A 65 -14.81 -15.32 -4.45
CA LYS A 65 -14.88 -13.88 -4.77
C LYS A 65 -16.32 -13.44 -5.00
N GLN A 66 -17.09 -14.25 -5.72
CA GLN A 66 -18.51 -14.00 -5.96
C GLN A 66 -19.32 -14.07 -4.66
N TRP A 67 -19.05 -15.08 -3.81
CA TRP A 67 -19.65 -15.17 -2.47
C TRP A 67 -19.41 -13.89 -1.66
N LEU A 68 -18.17 -13.39 -1.62
CA LEU A 68 -17.84 -12.15 -0.89
C LEU A 68 -18.66 -10.96 -1.40
N LEU A 69 -18.76 -10.80 -2.72
CA LEU A 69 -19.50 -9.68 -3.34
C LEU A 69 -21.00 -9.76 -3.08
N THR A 70 -21.60 -10.95 -3.27
CA THR A 70 -23.05 -11.14 -3.09
C THR A 70 -23.46 -11.05 -1.64
N THR A 71 -22.69 -11.66 -0.74
CA THR A 71 -22.96 -11.65 0.69
C THR A 71 -22.82 -10.25 1.26
N ALA A 72 -21.74 -9.52 0.92
CA ALA A 72 -21.58 -8.14 1.37
C ALA A 72 -22.73 -7.25 0.88
N LYS A 73 -23.13 -7.39 -0.40
CA LYS A 73 -24.26 -6.65 -0.97
C LYS A 73 -25.59 -6.95 -0.25
N ALA A 74 -25.85 -8.21 0.09
CA ALA A 74 -27.05 -8.61 0.84
C ALA A 74 -27.15 -7.93 2.22
N HIS A 75 -26.00 -7.63 2.82
CA HIS A 75 -25.90 -6.88 4.10
C HIS A 75 -25.75 -5.35 3.92
N GLY A 76 -25.91 -4.82 2.72
CA GLY A 76 -25.82 -3.38 2.45
C GLY A 76 -24.39 -2.83 2.34
N PHE A 77 -23.37 -3.71 2.27
CA PHE A 77 -21.96 -3.32 2.19
C PHE A 77 -21.40 -3.42 0.76
N LYS A 78 -20.32 -2.69 0.51
CA LYS A 78 -19.53 -2.80 -0.72
C LYS A 78 -18.27 -3.62 -0.47
N ALA A 79 -18.03 -4.63 -1.31
CA ALA A 79 -16.83 -5.45 -1.29
C ALA A 79 -16.03 -5.32 -2.60
N SER A 80 -14.80 -5.82 -2.58
CA SER A 80 -13.91 -5.86 -3.75
C SER A 80 -13.41 -7.29 -3.97
N ALA A 81 -13.44 -7.76 -5.22
CA ALA A 81 -12.84 -9.04 -5.60
C ALA A 81 -11.30 -9.07 -5.43
N LEU A 82 -10.67 -7.95 -5.13
CA LEU A 82 -9.24 -7.82 -4.80
C LEU A 82 -8.96 -8.03 -3.31
N ALA A 83 -9.96 -8.36 -2.51
CA ALA A 83 -9.81 -8.62 -1.08
C ALA A 83 -9.06 -9.92 -0.81
N GLY A 84 -8.14 -9.89 0.17
CA GLY A 84 -7.50 -11.09 0.69
C GLY A 84 -8.44 -11.91 1.58
N LEU A 85 -8.06 -13.16 1.87
CA LEU A 85 -8.92 -14.13 2.56
C LEU A 85 -9.36 -13.68 3.96
N HIS A 86 -8.53 -12.91 4.68
CA HIS A 86 -8.91 -12.36 5.98
C HIS A 86 -10.19 -11.51 5.96
N VAL A 87 -10.47 -10.80 4.83
CA VAL A 87 -11.70 -10.01 4.67
C VAL A 87 -12.94 -10.93 4.63
N HIS A 88 -12.81 -12.10 4.00
CA HIS A 88 -13.87 -13.12 3.99
C HIS A 88 -14.18 -13.62 5.41
N PHE A 89 -13.15 -13.78 6.25
CA PHE A 89 -13.35 -14.22 7.65
C PHE A 89 -14.12 -13.19 8.47
N PHE A 90 -13.85 -11.89 8.31
CA PHE A 90 -14.65 -10.86 8.98
C PHE A 90 -16.11 -10.89 8.54
N LEU A 91 -16.38 -11.05 7.23
CA LEU A 91 -17.75 -11.13 6.73
C LEU A 91 -18.46 -12.40 7.19
N ALA A 92 -17.81 -13.57 7.13
CA ALA A 92 -18.35 -14.82 7.62
C ALA A 92 -18.67 -14.74 9.11
N THR A 93 -17.80 -14.12 9.91
CA THR A 93 -18.06 -13.91 11.35
C THR A 93 -19.27 -13.00 11.58
N ALA A 94 -19.45 -11.97 10.75
CA ALA A 94 -20.63 -11.11 10.84
C ALA A 94 -21.95 -11.86 10.52
N GLN A 95 -21.88 -12.91 9.69
CA GLN A 95 -23.03 -13.79 9.41
C GLN A 95 -23.28 -14.81 10.54
N LEU A 96 -22.18 -15.38 11.09
CA LEU A 96 -22.25 -16.42 12.14
C LEU A 96 -22.61 -15.85 13.51
N GLY A 97 -22.16 -14.62 13.79
CA GLY A 97 -22.26 -14.02 15.11
C GLY A 97 -23.67 -13.49 15.40
N LYS A 98 -24.07 -13.63 16.65
CA LYS A 98 -25.31 -13.09 17.20
C LYS A 98 -25.01 -11.83 18.03
N PRO A 99 -25.97 -10.89 18.17
CA PRO A 99 -25.78 -9.75 19.05
C PRO A 99 -25.37 -10.18 20.47
N GLY A 100 -24.27 -9.60 20.95
CA GLY A 100 -23.67 -9.93 22.23
C GLY A 100 -22.47 -10.86 22.16
N ASP A 101 -22.22 -11.51 21.04
CA ASP A 101 -21.01 -12.30 20.79
C ASP A 101 -19.76 -11.38 20.71
N TYR A 102 -18.60 -11.97 20.97
CA TYR A 102 -17.31 -11.27 20.97
C TYR A 102 -16.35 -11.89 19.95
N GLY A 103 -15.40 -11.09 19.49
CA GLY A 103 -14.33 -11.61 18.63
C GLY A 103 -13.01 -10.91 18.81
N ALA A 104 -11.94 -11.67 18.52
CA ALA A 104 -10.57 -11.18 18.46
C ALA A 104 -9.82 -11.86 17.30
N PHE A 105 -9.44 -11.08 16.30
CA PHE A 105 -8.67 -11.57 15.18
C PHE A 105 -7.31 -10.89 15.10
N ILE A 106 -6.27 -11.69 14.81
CA ILE A 106 -4.99 -11.18 14.37
C ILE A 106 -4.90 -11.35 12.85
N THR A 107 -4.67 -10.26 12.12
CA THR A 107 -4.62 -10.25 10.65
C THR A 107 -3.52 -9.33 10.16
N GLY A 108 -3.19 -9.36 8.87
CA GLY A 108 -2.41 -8.29 8.26
C GLY A 108 -3.11 -6.95 8.44
N SER A 109 -2.36 -5.89 8.76
CA SER A 109 -2.92 -4.56 9.03
C SER A 109 -3.29 -3.78 7.76
N GLU A 110 -3.03 -4.32 6.58
CA GLU A 110 -3.21 -3.64 5.28
C GLU A 110 -4.64 -3.18 5.05
N TRP A 111 -5.65 -3.94 5.54
CA TRP A 111 -7.06 -3.58 5.40
C TRP A 111 -7.41 -2.21 5.99
N MET A 112 -6.60 -1.71 6.91
CA MET A 112 -6.80 -0.38 7.50
C MET A 112 -6.67 0.75 6.48
N ASP A 113 -5.90 0.55 5.39
CA ASP A 113 -5.50 1.62 4.49
C ASP A 113 -5.86 1.40 3.03
N VAL A 114 -6.07 0.15 2.61
CA VAL A 114 -6.32 -0.19 1.22
C VAL A 114 -7.81 -0.18 0.87
N ASN A 115 -8.12 0.02 -0.41
CA ASN A 115 -9.51 0.12 -0.86
C ASN A 115 -10.30 -1.17 -0.61
N TYR A 116 -9.70 -2.34 -0.85
CA TYR A 116 -10.37 -3.62 -0.62
C TYR A 116 -10.61 -3.94 0.87
N GLY A 117 -9.92 -3.26 1.78
CA GLY A 117 -10.14 -3.34 3.23
C GLY A 117 -11.33 -2.52 3.73
N SER A 118 -11.99 -1.75 2.85
CA SER A 118 -13.14 -0.92 3.23
C SER A 118 -14.28 -1.75 3.85
N LEU A 119 -14.49 -2.99 3.40
CA LEU A 119 -15.50 -3.87 3.98
C LEU A 119 -15.23 -4.17 5.45
N VAL A 120 -13.97 -4.46 5.84
CA VAL A 120 -13.64 -4.68 7.27
C VAL A 120 -13.93 -3.43 8.08
N ARG A 121 -13.54 -2.24 7.59
CA ARG A 121 -13.83 -0.98 8.27
C ARG A 121 -15.32 -0.72 8.42
N GLN A 122 -16.11 -1.01 7.40
CA GLN A 122 -17.57 -0.90 7.46
C GLN A 122 -18.18 -1.89 8.46
N LEU A 123 -17.76 -3.18 8.43
CA LEU A 123 -18.22 -4.20 9.37
C LEU A 123 -17.91 -3.84 10.83
N LEU A 124 -16.75 -3.25 11.10
CA LEU A 124 -16.38 -2.80 12.44
C LEU A 124 -17.22 -1.59 12.91
N LEU A 125 -17.69 -0.78 11.98
CA LEU A 125 -18.62 0.32 12.30
C LEU A 125 -20.06 -0.17 12.40
N ASP A 126 -20.49 -1.06 11.50
CA ASP A 126 -21.89 -1.49 11.34
C ASP A 126 -21.96 -3.02 11.18
N GLY A 127 -22.24 -3.74 12.25
CA GLY A 127 -22.40 -5.21 12.23
C GLY A 127 -21.57 -5.93 13.26
N LEU A 128 -20.24 -5.93 13.12
CA LEU A 128 -19.35 -6.55 14.12
C LEU A 128 -19.16 -5.69 15.37
N GLY A 129 -19.37 -4.36 15.30
CA GLY A 129 -19.23 -3.51 16.48
C GLY A 129 -17.82 -3.47 17.04
N GLY A 130 -16.87 -2.87 16.28
CA GLY A 130 -15.47 -2.80 16.66
C GLY A 130 -15.21 -2.10 17.99
N ASP A 131 -14.43 -2.72 18.88
CA ASP A 131 -14.01 -2.17 20.16
C ASP A 131 -12.60 -1.60 20.10
N SER A 132 -11.63 -2.38 19.60
CA SER A 132 -10.24 -1.92 19.53
C SER A 132 -9.46 -2.47 18.31
N VAL A 133 -8.42 -1.72 17.91
CA VAL A 133 -7.42 -2.15 16.91
C VAL A 133 -6.03 -1.83 17.44
N HIS A 134 -5.21 -2.87 17.59
CA HIS A 134 -3.83 -2.80 18.05
C HIS A 134 -2.91 -3.14 16.88
N VAL A 135 -2.28 -2.14 16.27
CA VAL A 135 -1.35 -2.32 15.15
C VAL A 135 0.03 -2.65 15.71
N LEU A 136 0.53 -3.83 15.38
CA LEU A 136 1.86 -4.27 15.78
C LEU A 136 2.91 -3.53 14.95
N ASP A 137 3.90 -2.95 15.61
CA ASP A 137 5.04 -2.38 14.91
C ASP A 137 5.77 -3.50 14.14
N PRO A 138 6.31 -3.23 12.93
CA PRO A 138 7.03 -4.23 12.15
C PRO A 138 8.23 -4.85 12.86
N THR A 139 8.79 -4.15 13.87
CA THR A 139 9.88 -4.66 14.71
C THR A 139 9.40 -5.63 15.79
N VAL A 140 8.10 -5.61 16.09
CA VAL A 140 7.45 -6.59 16.94
C VAL A 140 7.14 -7.80 16.07
N ALA A 141 8.04 -8.78 16.02
CA ALA A 141 7.83 -10.02 15.28
C ALA A 141 6.96 -10.99 16.12
N PRO A 142 5.61 -10.92 16.01
CA PRO A 142 4.75 -11.83 16.76
C PRO A 142 4.83 -13.26 16.25
N PHE A 143 5.39 -13.44 15.06
CA PHE A 143 5.61 -14.73 14.41
C PHE A 143 7.08 -14.84 14.00
N VAL A 144 7.75 -15.91 14.45
CA VAL A 144 9.18 -16.12 14.22
C VAL A 144 9.52 -16.23 12.74
N ASP A 145 8.60 -16.81 11.95
CA ASP A 145 8.84 -17.15 10.53
C ASP A 145 8.06 -16.27 9.54
N ALA A 146 7.33 -15.24 9.98
CA ALA A 146 6.52 -14.43 9.11
C ALA A 146 6.81 -12.93 9.26
N GLN A 147 7.29 -12.31 8.19
CA GLN A 147 7.43 -10.87 8.08
C GLN A 147 6.09 -10.24 7.66
N THR A 148 5.20 -9.98 8.61
CA THR A 148 3.94 -9.31 8.35
C THR A 148 3.66 -8.20 9.35
N THR A 149 3.01 -7.13 8.88
CA THR A 149 2.45 -6.12 9.77
C THR A 149 1.13 -6.64 10.31
N GLY A 150 1.10 -6.97 11.59
CA GLY A 150 -0.09 -7.52 12.25
C GLY A 150 -1.00 -6.44 12.81
N ALA A 151 -2.29 -6.72 12.87
CA ALA A 151 -3.25 -5.96 13.66
C ALA A 151 -4.15 -6.92 14.45
N ILE A 152 -4.24 -6.71 15.75
CA ILE A 152 -5.24 -7.40 16.61
C ILE A 152 -6.48 -6.52 16.62
N THR A 153 -7.60 -7.08 16.21
CA THR A 153 -8.89 -6.38 16.15
C THR A 153 -9.87 -7.07 17.11
N THR A 154 -10.44 -6.32 18.05
CA THR A 154 -11.51 -6.82 18.93
C THR A 154 -12.85 -6.20 18.57
N PHE A 155 -13.94 -6.96 18.76
CA PHE A 155 -15.29 -6.52 18.43
C PHE A 155 -16.33 -7.21 19.29
N LYS A 156 -17.51 -6.58 19.41
CA LYS A 156 -18.70 -7.14 20.04
C LYS A 156 -19.87 -7.06 19.06
N VAL A 157 -20.30 -8.20 18.56
CA VAL A 157 -21.31 -8.30 17.51
C VAL A 157 -22.61 -7.59 17.90
N GLY A 158 -23.14 -6.81 16.96
CA GLY A 158 -24.38 -6.04 17.16
C GLY A 158 -24.20 -4.76 18.00
N ALA A 159 -22.99 -4.48 18.53
CA ALA A 159 -22.74 -3.21 19.18
C ALA A 159 -22.55 -2.08 18.14
N ALA A 160 -22.97 -0.88 18.50
CA ALA A 160 -22.74 0.35 17.73
C ALA A 160 -21.95 1.35 18.59
N PRO A 161 -20.64 1.11 18.82
CA PRO A 161 -19.86 1.94 19.72
C PRO A 161 -19.70 3.35 19.16
N SER A 162 -19.79 4.36 20.04
CA SER A 162 -19.55 5.77 19.68
C SER A 162 -18.07 6.06 19.36
N SER A 163 -17.16 5.18 19.76
CA SER A 163 -15.73 5.27 19.53
C SER A 163 -15.08 3.90 19.57
N MET A 164 -13.94 3.77 18.90
CA MET A 164 -13.04 2.61 18.99
C MET A 164 -11.69 3.04 19.55
N LYS A 165 -10.98 2.11 20.21
CA LYS A 165 -9.63 2.34 20.71
C LYS A 165 -8.62 1.90 19.67
N LEU A 166 -7.73 2.81 19.26
CA LEU A 166 -6.66 2.54 18.30
C LEU A 166 -5.31 2.81 18.94
N ARG A 167 -4.33 1.92 18.74
CA ARG A 167 -2.94 2.15 19.15
C ARG A 167 -1.94 1.42 18.27
N ARG A 168 -0.69 1.85 18.34
CA ARG A 168 0.49 1.07 17.94
C ARG A 168 1.05 0.33 19.15
N VAL A 169 1.55 -0.86 18.92
CA VAL A 169 2.16 -1.73 19.91
C VAL A 169 3.61 -1.95 19.49
N ASN A 170 4.54 -1.47 20.29
CA ASN A 170 5.96 -1.53 20.00
C ASN A 170 6.68 -2.68 20.73
N LYS A 171 5.99 -3.35 21.66
CA LYS A 171 6.53 -4.51 22.40
C LYS A 171 5.42 -5.53 22.62
N VAL A 172 5.74 -6.83 22.52
CA VAL A 172 4.78 -7.92 22.77
C VAL A 172 4.21 -7.85 24.20
N SER A 173 5.02 -7.44 25.18
CA SER A 173 4.57 -7.26 26.57
C SER A 173 3.38 -6.30 26.71
N ASP A 174 3.22 -5.35 25.79
CA ASP A 174 2.12 -4.37 25.84
C ASP A 174 0.77 -4.96 25.42
N LEU A 175 0.76 -6.19 24.87
CA LEU A 175 -0.46 -6.90 24.46
C LEU A 175 -1.24 -7.50 25.63
N GLY A 176 -0.69 -7.52 26.83
CA GLY A 176 -1.37 -8.05 28.02
C GLY A 176 -2.68 -7.34 28.38
N ASP A 177 -2.92 -6.14 27.85
CA ASP A 177 -4.15 -5.39 28.06
C ASP A 177 -4.65 -4.78 26.73
N LEU A 178 -5.65 -5.41 26.13
CA LEU A 178 -6.32 -4.95 24.92
C LEU A 178 -7.36 -3.84 25.16
N SER A 179 -7.57 -3.43 26.40
CA SER A 179 -8.44 -2.30 26.71
C SER A 179 -7.78 -0.94 26.47
N LYS A 180 -6.45 -0.91 26.32
CA LYS A 180 -5.66 0.30 26.09
C LYS A 180 -5.79 0.81 24.64
N GLY A 181 -5.64 2.10 24.47
CA GLY A 181 -5.64 2.76 23.15
C GLY A 181 -6.27 4.14 23.21
N ARG A 182 -5.99 4.96 22.19
CA ARG A 182 -6.63 6.25 22.03
C ARG A 182 -8.04 6.05 21.49
N LYS A 183 -9.03 6.63 22.15
CA LYS A 183 -10.41 6.63 21.65
C LYS A 183 -10.50 7.51 20.39
N VAL A 184 -11.02 6.97 19.33
CA VAL A 184 -11.32 7.66 18.07
C VAL A 184 -12.82 7.56 17.84
N SER A 185 -13.49 8.70 17.63
CA SER A 185 -14.93 8.73 17.44
C SER A 185 -15.36 7.96 16.18
N ARG A 186 -16.55 7.37 16.20
CA ARG A 186 -17.15 6.68 15.07
C ARG A 186 -17.21 7.58 13.82
N GLN A 187 -17.59 8.85 14.00
CA GLN A 187 -17.61 9.83 12.92
C GLN A 187 -16.23 9.96 12.26
N ARG A 188 -15.17 10.16 13.06
CA ARG A 188 -13.80 10.27 12.57
C ARG A 188 -13.33 9.02 11.85
N LEU A 189 -13.73 7.84 12.32
CA LEU A 189 -13.44 6.56 11.66
C LEU A 189 -14.17 6.44 10.31
N ALA A 190 -15.44 6.82 10.25
CA ALA A 190 -16.26 6.77 9.04
C ALA A 190 -15.75 7.73 7.95
N GLU A 191 -15.33 8.93 8.33
CA GLU A 191 -14.77 9.95 7.43
C GLU A 191 -13.37 9.59 6.93
N SER A 192 -12.65 8.71 7.64
CA SER A 192 -11.26 8.37 7.35
C SER A 192 -11.15 7.19 6.41
N SER A 193 -10.65 7.40 5.20
CA SER A 193 -10.35 6.31 4.26
C SER A 193 -9.18 5.43 4.72
N ARG A 194 -8.38 5.90 5.68
CA ARG A 194 -7.17 5.24 6.21
C ARG A 194 -7.14 5.29 7.73
N TRP A 195 -7.22 4.12 8.35
CA TRP A 195 -7.25 4.02 9.82
C TRP A 195 -5.87 3.94 10.46
N SER A 196 -4.81 3.54 9.73
CA SER A 196 -3.45 3.48 10.30
C SER A 196 -2.96 4.86 10.77
N VAL A 197 -3.34 5.93 10.08
CA VAL A 197 -2.98 7.30 10.48
C VAL A 197 -3.65 7.70 11.80
N LEU A 198 -4.80 7.12 12.13
CA LEU A 198 -5.53 7.39 13.36
C LEU A 198 -4.90 6.70 14.59
N THR A 199 -3.96 5.77 14.39
CA THR A 199 -3.19 5.16 15.48
C THR A 199 -2.07 6.05 15.99
N ARG A 200 -1.76 7.13 15.27
CA ARG A 200 -0.72 8.08 15.61
C ARG A 200 -1.33 9.33 16.26
N VAL A 201 -0.59 9.95 17.15
CA VAL A 201 -0.90 11.32 17.58
C VAL A 201 -0.43 12.23 16.45
N THR A 202 -1.34 12.82 15.70
CA THR A 202 -0.98 13.84 14.71
C THR A 202 -0.70 15.14 15.51
N PRO A 203 0.51 15.66 15.50
CA PRO A 203 0.77 16.98 16.07
C PRO A 203 -0.13 18.01 15.36
N LYS A 204 -0.59 19.01 16.11
CA LYS A 204 -1.25 20.17 15.49
C LYS A 204 -0.25 20.78 14.51
N MET A 205 -0.70 21.13 13.31
CA MET A 205 0.18 21.77 12.32
C MET A 205 0.80 23.03 12.94
N PRO A 206 2.12 23.17 12.94
CA PRO A 206 2.76 24.36 13.49
C PRO A 206 2.35 25.61 12.68
N GLU A 207 2.39 26.77 13.32
CA GLU A 207 2.18 28.03 12.63
C GLU A 207 3.28 28.24 11.56
N GLY A 208 2.91 28.72 10.38
CA GLY A 208 3.83 28.89 9.27
C GLY A 208 4.13 27.62 8.48
N TYR A 209 3.49 26.49 8.80
CA TYR A 209 3.65 25.23 8.07
C TYR A 209 2.39 24.88 7.27
N VAL A 210 2.59 24.16 6.16
CA VAL A 210 1.55 23.72 5.23
C VAL A 210 1.79 22.26 4.80
N GLU A 211 0.81 21.61 4.17
CA GLU A 211 1.08 20.35 3.51
C GLU A 211 1.85 20.56 2.19
N LEU A 212 2.80 19.69 1.87
CA LEU A 212 3.55 19.71 0.60
C LEU A 212 2.63 19.78 -0.62
N GLY A 213 1.47 19.15 -0.55
CA GLY A 213 0.44 19.16 -1.58
C GLY A 213 -0.13 20.54 -1.91
N GLU A 214 0.03 21.53 -1.03
CA GLU A 214 -0.33 22.92 -1.32
C GLU A 214 0.67 23.59 -2.27
N LEU A 215 1.95 23.24 -2.18
CA LEU A 215 3.01 23.79 -3.04
C LEU A 215 3.25 22.93 -4.28
N CYS A 216 3.24 21.60 -4.14
CA CYS A 216 3.63 20.68 -5.20
C CYS A 216 2.60 19.56 -5.40
N ARG A 217 2.42 19.14 -6.64
CA ARG A 217 1.82 17.84 -6.95
C ARG A 217 2.89 16.78 -7.02
N VAL A 218 2.62 15.63 -6.41
CA VAL A 218 3.52 14.48 -6.45
C VAL A 218 2.99 13.46 -7.45
N HIS A 219 3.80 13.10 -8.42
CA HIS A 219 3.45 12.10 -9.42
C HIS A 219 4.46 10.95 -9.42
N ARG A 220 3.94 9.75 -9.46
CA ARG A 220 4.73 8.55 -9.71
C ARG A 220 5.26 8.57 -11.14
N GLY A 221 6.49 8.11 -11.34
CA GLY A 221 7.07 7.95 -12.65
C GLY A 221 6.36 6.90 -13.51
N ALA A 222 6.59 6.94 -14.81
CA ALA A 222 5.95 6.07 -15.77
C ALA A 222 6.31 4.59 -15.53
N VAL A 223 5.33 3.71 -15.71
CA VAL A 223 5.55 2.26 -15.69
C VAL A 223 5.86 1.80 -17.11
N THR A 224 7.08 1.34 -17.38
CA THR A 224 7.48 0.91 -18.73
C THR A 224 6.82 -0.40 -19.17
N GLY A 225 6.48 -1.28 -18.22
CA GLY A 225 5.95 -2.61 -18.49
C GLY A 225 6.98 -3.63 -18.97
N ALA A 226 8.10 -3.16 -19.54
CA ALA A 226 9.19 -4.01 -20.06
C ALA A 226 10.52 -3.24 -20.04
N ASN A 227 11.14 -3.09 -18.87
CA ASN A 227 12.40 -2.35 -18.74
C ASN A 227 13.51 -2.88 -19.65
N ALA A 228 13.56 -4.18 -19.92
CA ALA A 228 14.55 -4.80 -20.81
C ALA A 228 14.43 -4.33 -22.28
N VAL A 229 13.32 -3.68 -22.65
CA VAL A 229 13.07 -3.15 -24.02
C VAL A 229 13.07 -1.64 -24.04
N TRP A 230 12.61 -0.99 -22.97
CA TRP A 230 12.46 0.46 -22.96
C TRP A 230 13.60 1.22 -22.26
N VAL A 231 14.49 0.50 -21.53
CA VAL A 231 15.56 1.13 -20.73
C VAL A 231 16.91 0.63 -21.20
N HIS A 232 17.73 1.51 -21.74
CA HIS A 232 19.03 1.18 -22.32
C HIS A 232 20.16 2.11 -21.83
N ARG A 233 21.41 1.70 -22.07
CA ARG A 233 22.52 2.65 -22.13
C ARG A 233 22.39 3.44 -23.44
N ARG A 234 22.85 4.67 -23.44
CA ARG A 234 22.77 5.53 -24.64
C ARG A 234 23.60 4.97 -25.79
N ASP A 235 24.71 4.32 -25.48
CA ASP A 235 25.60 3.73 -26.46
C ASP A 235 24.95 2.51 -27.14
N GLY A 236 24.96 2.48 -28.48
CA GLY A 236 24.46 1.34 -29.25
C GLY A 236 22.97 1.31 -29.55
N ILE A 237 22.24 2.45 -29.38
CA ILE A 237 20.85 2.57 -29.78
C ILE A 237 20.77 3.36 -31.10
N GLU A 238 20.25 2.73 -32.13
CA GLU A 238 19.99 3.36 -33.43
C GLU A 238 18.53 3.86 -33.48
N LEU A 239 18.24 4.90 -32.68
CA LEU A 239 16.94 5.60 -32.67
C LEU A 239 17.19 7.11 -32.71
N PRO A 240 16.22 7.91 -33.20
CA PRO A 240 16.31 9.36 -33.14
C PRO A 240 16.51 9.87 -31.72
N GLU A 241 17.41 10.82 -31.53
CA GLU A 241 17.69 11.42 -30.22
C GLU A 241 16.45 12.00 -29.55
N SER A 242 15.48 12.46 -30.34
CA SER A 242 14.22 13.05 -29.86
C SER A 242 13.34 12.08 -29.05
N VAL A 243 13.61 10.78 -29.09
CA VAL A 243 12.87 9.74 -28.34
C VAL A 243 13.70 9.10 -27.23
N LEU A 244 14.92 9.55 -26.99
CA LEU A 244 15.86 9.03 -26.00
C LEU A 244 15.96 9.99 -24.82
N PHE A 245 15.31 9.65 -23.70
CA PHE A 245 15.23 10.53 -22.55
C PHE A 245 16.11 10.02 -21.39
N PRO A 246 17.19 10.75 -21.00
CA PRO A 246 17.93 10.45 -19.79
C PRO A 246 16.97 10.34 -18.62
N SER A 247 17.02 9.22 -17.89
CA SER A 247 16.00 8.94 -16.88
C SER A 247 16.57 8.24 -15.67
N VAL A 248 16.04 8.58 -14.50
CA VAL A 248 16.28 7.85 -13.27
C VAL A 248 15.52 6.52 -13.33
N THR A 249 16.28 5.43 -13.38
CA THR A 249 15.78 4.06 -13.56
C THR A 249 16.03 3.15 -12.35
N ARG A 250 16.85 3.60 -11.39
CA ARG A 250 17.18 2.92 -10.15
C ARG A 250 17.19 3.90 -8.98
N ALA A 251 16.68 3.49 -7.83
CA ALA A 251 16.67 4.32 -6.63
C ALA A 251 18.09 4.75 -6.19
N ASN A 252 19.10 3.90 -6.39
CA ASN A 252 20.48 4.22 -6.05
C ASN A 252 21.04 5.42 -6.82
N GLU A 253 20.55 5.72 -8.02
CA GLU A 253 20.96 6.90 -8.79
C GLU A 253 20.63 8.19 -8.02
N LEU A 254 19.46 8.25 -7.37
CA LEU A 254 19.08 9.37 -6.49
C LEU A 254 19.85 9.37 -5.17
N PHE A 255 20.05 8.20 -4.57
CA PHE A 255 20.81 8.14 -3.33
C PHE A 255 22.28 8.56 -3.54
N SER A 256 22.88 8.19 -4.67
CA SER A 256 24.26 8.57 -5.00
C SER A 256 24.39 10.03 -5.42
N ALA A 257 23.34 10.63 -5.96
CA ALA A 257 23.31 12.05 -6.32
C ALA A 257 23.29 12.98 -5.08
N GLY A 258 22.88 12.48 -3.92
CA GLY A 258 22.82 13.28 -2.70
C GLY A 258 21.75 14.38 -2.79
N ALA A 259 22.18 15.64 -2.72
CA ALA A 259 21.28 16.79 -2.80
C ALA A 259 20.88 17.15 -4.23
N ARG A 260 21.75 16.91 -5.22
CA ARG A 260 21.58 17.35 -6.62
C ARG A 260 21.98 16.29 -7.61
N LEU A 261 21.15 16.07 -8.62
CA LEU A 261 21.47 15.35 -9.82
C LEU A 261 21.89 16.37 -10.89
N GLY A 262 23.20 16.64 -10.97
CA GLY A 262 23.76 17.73 -11.79
C GLY A 262 24.02 17.36 -13.24
N SER A 263 24.09 16.05 -13.59
CA SER A 263 24.38 15.63 -14.96
C SER A 263 23.62 14.34 -15.33
N PRO A 264 23.10 14.26 -16.56
CA PRO A 264 22.47 13.04 -17.07
C PRO A 264 23.48 12.00 -17.60
N ALA A 265 24.78 12.27 -17.60
CA ALA A 265 25.79 11.45 -18.29
C ALA A 265 25.90 10.00 -17.81
N SER A 266 25.63 9.77 -16.50
CA SER A 266 25.65 8.43 -15.91
C SER A 266 24.31 7.69 -15.99
N LEU A 267 23.25 8.39 -16.43
CA LEU A 267 21.91 7.84 -16.47
C LEU A 267 21.70 6.98 -17.72
N LYS A 268 20.81 6.02 -17.58
CA LYS A 268 20.25 5.32 -18.74
C LYS A 268 19.23 6.20 -19.44
N VAL A 269 18.96 5.89 -20.70
CA VAL A 269 17.86 6.48 -21.45
C VAL A 269 16.64 5.57 -21.40
N VAL A 270 15.47 6.19 -21.33
CA VAL A 270 14.19 5.52 -21.57
C VAL A 270 13.71 5.94 -22.96
N ILE A 271 13.37 4.94 -23.75
CA ILE A 271 12.79 5.14 -25.09
C ILE A 271 11.31 5.47 -24.88
N ASP A 272 10.88 6.65 -25.33
CA ASP A 272 9.47 7.06 -25.29
C ASP A 272 9.07 7.57 -26.69
N LEU A 273 8.44 6.67 -27.43
CA LEU A 273 7.98 6.97 -28.78
C LEU A 273 6.67 7.75 -28.75
N PRO A 274 6.47 8.72 -29.63
CA PRO A 274 5.21 9.44 -29.77
C PRO A 274 4.10 8.49 -30.24
N VAL A 275 2.85 8.88 -29.99
CA VAL A 275 1.69 8.13 -30.46
C VAL A 275 1.62 8.16 -31.99
N ASP A 276 1.88 9.32 -32.56
CA ASP A 276 1.97 9.51 -34.00
C ASP A 276 3.42 9.29 -34.45
N LEU A 277 3.63 8.28 -35.28
CA LEU A 277 4.95 7.93 -35.82
C LEU A 277 5.24 8.60 -37.18
N ASP A 278 4.28 9.27 -37.77
CA ASP A 278 4.45 9.94 -39.08
C ASP A 278 5.20 11.27 -38.96
N ILE A 279 5.52 11.67 -37.72
CA ILE A 279 6.40 12.84 -37.48
C ILE A 279 7.87 12.59 -37.79
N PHE A 280 8.29 11.33 -37.98
CA PHE A 280 9.67 10.99 -38.31
C PHE A 280 9.93 11.12 -39.82
N ASP A 281 11.15 11.54 -40.15
CA ASP A 281 11.64 11.42 -41.50
C ASP A 281 11.83 9.95 -41.93
N ALA A 282 12.13 9.70 -43.19
CA ALA A 282 12.26 8.35 -43.72
C ALA A 282 13.35 7.51 -43.02
N THR A 283 14.37 8.12 -42.46
CA THR A 283 15.46 7.44 -41.75
C THR A 283 15.04 7.10 -40.34
N GLY A 284 14.54 8.08 -39.57
CA GLY A 284 14.02 7.89 -38.23
C GLY A 284 12.86 6.90 -38.20
N ARG A 285 11.97 6.96 -39.21
CA ARG A 285 10.86 6.00 -39.31
C ARG A 285 11.36 4.56 -39.48
N ARG A 286 12.36 4.33 -40.32
CA ARG A 286 12.96 2.99 -40.49
C ARG A 286 13.57 2.47 -39.18
N GLN A 287 14.33 3.33 -38.48
CA GLN A 287 14.91 2.98 -37.17
C GLN A 287 13.82 2.59 -36.14
N VAL A 288 12.77 3.40 -36.06
CA VAL A 288 11.64 3.14 -35.16
C VAL A 288 10.92 1.84 -35.54
N ASP A 289 10.64 1.60 -36.83
CA ASP A 289 9.95 0.39 -37.28
C ASP A 289 10.78 -0.88 -36.97
N GLN A 290 12.12 -0.83 -37.16
CA GLN A 290 13.01 -1.93 -36.78
C GLN A 290 12.96 -2.19 -35.27
N PHE A 291 13.03 -1.15 -34.45
CA PHE A 291 12.94 -1.27 -33.01
C PHE A 291 11.58 -1.86 -32.58
N LEU A 292 10.46 -1.39 -33.14
CA LEU A 292 9.14 -1.91 -32.86
C LEU A 292 8.98 -3.37 -33.29
N LYS A 293 9.62 -3.79 -34.39
CA LYS A 293 9.65 -5.20 -34.80
C LYS A 293 10.33 -6.08 -33.74
N LEU A 294 11.47 -5.62 -33.19
CA LEU A 294 12.16 -6.31 -32.10
C LEU A 294 11.30 -6.36 -30.82
N ALA A 295 10.68 -5.24 -30.46
CA ALA A 295 9.81 -5.17 -29.29
C ALA A 295 8.58 -6.10 -29.42
N LYS A 296 7.98 -6.19 -30.60
CA LYS A 296 6.90 -7.15 -30.91
C LYS A 296 7.39 -8.60 -30.80
N GLY A 297 8.57 -8.90 -31.33
CA GLY A 297 9.17 -10.24 -31.21
C GLY A 297 9.37 -10.67 -29.75
N ARG A 298 9.57 -9.72 -28.86
CA ARG A 298 9.61 -9.95 -27.39
C ARG A 298 8.25 -9.89 -26.72
N LYS A 299 7.16 -9.83 -27.47
CA LYS A 299 5.75 -9.81 -26.99
C LYS A 299 5.42 -8.67 -26.04
N VAL A 300 6.14 -7.55 -26.11
CA VAL A 300 5.92 -6.38 -25.23
C VAL A 300 4.51 -5.83 -25.37
N HIS A 301 3.96 -5.84 -26.60
CA HIS A 301 2.63 -5.34 -26.93
C HIS A 301 1.49 -6.16 -26.30
N GLU A 302 1.74 -7.42 -25.92
CA GLU A 302 0.78 -8.31 -25.25
C GLU A 302 0.71 -8.03 -23.72
N GLY A 303 1.68 -7.29 -23.18
CA GLY A 303 1.73 -7.00 -21.74
C GLY A 303 0.60 -6.09 -21.27
N TYR A 304 0.07 -6.35 -20.07
CA TYR A 304 -1.03 -5.57 -19.47
C TYR A 304 -0.81 -4.06 -19.51
N ILE A 305 0.41 -3.58 -19.19
CA ILE A 305 0.69 -2.14 -19.22
C ILE A 305 0.65 -1.59 -20.64
N ALA A 306 1.17 -2.32 -21.61
CA ALA A 306 1.16 -1.92 -23.02
C ALA A 306 -0.27 -1.84 -23.56
N SER A 307 -1.12 -2.81 -23.23
CA SER A 307 -2.52 -2.87 -23.69
C SER A 307 -3.41 -1.73 -23.14
N THR A 308 -3.00 -1.08 -22.05
CA THR A 308 -3.74 0.06 -21.46
C THR A 308 -3.35 1.42 -22.03
N ARG A 309 -2.34 1.50 -22.91
CA ARG A 309 -1.84 2.74 -23.51
C ARG A 309 -2.60 3.11 -24.79
N LYS A 310 -2.59 4.41 -25.15
CA LYS A 310 -3.10 4.87 -26.44
C LYS A 310 -2.40 4.18 -27.63
N ALA A 311 -1.07 4.08 -27.52
CA ALA A 311 -0.23 3.30 -28.40
C ALA A 311 0.67 2.43 -27.51
N TRP A 312 0.72 1.13 -27.75
CA TRP A 312 1.48 0.20 -26.90
C TRP A 312 2.97 0.54 -26.78
N TRP A 313 3.51 1.27 -27.75
CA TRP A 313 4.91 1.70 -27.82
C TRP A 313 5.20 3.02 -27.10
N SER A 314 4.19 3.81 -26.74
CA SER A 314 4.39 5.06 -26.02
C SER A 314 4.45 4.82 -24.52
N VAL A 315 5.60 5.04 -23.91
CA VAL A 315 5.79 4.87 -22.45
C VAL A 315 5.04 5.95 -21.67
N GLY A 316 4.96 7.16 -22.25
CA GLY A 316 4.29 8.31 -21.67
C GLY A 316 5.07 8.90 -20.50
N LEU A 317 6.36 9.16 -20.69
CA LEU A 317 7.18 9.83 -19.70
C LEU A 317 6.68 11.26 -19.45
N ARG A 318 6.56 11.63 -18.19
CA ARG A 318 6.28 13.03 -17.81
C ARG A 318 7.49 13.93 -18.09
N GLN A 319 7.22 15.22 -18.20
CA GLN A 319 8.29 16.23 -18.23
C GLN A 319 9.16 16.10 -16.97
N PRO A 320 10.42 16.55 -17.02
CA PRO A 320 11.29 16.54 -15.87
C PRO A 320 10.67 17.27 -14.68
N ALA A 321 10.72 16.65 -13.51
CA ALA A 321 10.32 17.32 -12.27
C ALA A 321 11.52 18.06 -11.68
N PRO A 322 11.37 19.26 -11.14
CA PRO A 322 12.48 20.01 -10.53
C PRO A 322 13.04 19.33 -9.26
N LEU A 323 12.22 18.52 -8.58
CA LEU A 323 12.65 17.67 -7.47
C LEU A 323 12.21 16.23 -7.72
N LEU A 324 13.11 15.28 -7.48
CA LEU A 324 12.84 13.84 -7.54
C LEU A 324 12.96 13.24 -6.15
N ALA A 325 12.12 12.26 -5.85
CA ALA A 325 12.14 11.56 -4.57
C ALA A 325 12.12 10.05 -4.74
N THR A 326 12.90 9.32 -3.94
CA THR A 326 12.69 7.88 -3.77
C THR A 326 11.44 7.65 -2.94
N TYR A 327 10.73 6.54 -3.18
CA TYR A 327 9.44 6.34 -2.51
C TYR A 327 9.30 5.00 -1.78
N MET A 328 10.26 4.10 -1.95
CA MET A 328 10.20 2.79 -1.32
C MET A 328 11.60 2.32 -0.92
N ALA A 329 11.87 2.27 0.39
CA ALA A 329 13.14 1.83 0.95
C ALA A 329 13.00 1.44 2.43
N ARG A 330 14.06 0.84 3.00
CA ARG A 330 14.22 0.63 4.45
C ARG A 330 14.95 1.78 5.14
N ARG A 331 15.07 2.91 4.48
CA ARG A 331 15.64 4.17 4.95
C ARG A 331 14.75 5.33 4.53
N PRO A 332 14.84 6.52 5.13
CA PRO A 332 14.06 7.67 4.72
C PRO A 332 14.18 7.95 3.22
N PRO A 333 13.14 8.48 2.56
CA PRO A 333 13.22 8.89 1.18
C PRO A 333 14.26 10.00 1.02
N THR A 334 15.02 9.98 -0.07
CA THR A 334 15.84 11.12 -0.44
C THR A 334 15.06 12.02 -1.40
N PHE A 335 15.31 13.33 -1.29
CA PHE A 335 14.75 14.37 -2.15
C PHE A 335 15.91 15.05 -2.88
N VAL A 336 15.91 14.99 -4.19
CA VAL A 336 17.06 15.36 -5.02
C VAL A 336 16.64 16.45 -5.99
N ARG A 337 17.39 17.55 -6.02
CA ARG A 337 17.26 18.59 -7.03
C ARG A 337 17.65 18.03 -8.39
N ASN A 338 16.80 18.20 -9.41
CA ASN A 338 17.01 17.65 -10.74
C ASN A 338 17.51 18.69 -11.72
N ASP A 339 18.79 19.03 -11.64
CA ASP A 339 19.44 19.98 -12.55
C ASP A 339 19.87 19.30 -13.86
N ALA A 340 19.76 17.97 -13.94
CA ALA A 340 20.03 17.17 -15.13
C ALA A 340 18.87 17.10 -16.13
N ASP A 341 17.73 17.71 -15.81
CA ASP A 341 16.47 17.56 -16.56
C ASP A 341 16.10 16.09 -16.84
N ALA A 342 16.50 15.20 -15.92
CA ALA A 342 16.24 13.79 -16.03
C ALA A 342 14.76 13.49 -15.86
N ARG A 343 14.24 12.60 -16.68
CA ARG A 343 12.91 12.00 -16.44
C ARG A 343 13.05 10.84 -15.46
N HIS A 344 11.95 10.20 -15.10
CA HIS A 344 11.98 9.09 -14.17
C HIS A 344 10.88 8.06 -14.46
N ILE A 345 11.18 6.81 -14.16
CA ILE A 345 10.22 5.72 -14.18
C ILE A 345 9.66 5.46 -12.77
N ASN A 346 8.82 4.47 -12.65
CA ASN A 346 8.06 4.15 -11.42
C ASN A 346 8.88 3.74 -10.19
N ILE A 347 10.19 3.94 -10.20
CA ILE A 347 11.08 3.77 -9.04
C ILE A 347 11.22 5.05 -8.22
N ALA A 348 10.79 6.17 -8.77
CA ALA A 348 10.84 7.49 -8.15
C ALA A 348 9.53 8.25 -8.32
N HIS A 349 9.35 9.29 -7.50
CA HIS A 349 8.32 10.30 -7.66
C HIS A 349 8.93 11.63 -8.09
N GLY A 350 8.20 12.35 -8.93
CA GLY A 350 8.50 13.74 -9.27
C GLY A 350 7.60 14.68 -8.47
N LEU A 351 8.19 15.73 -7.90
CA LEU A 351 7.49 16.83 -7.24
C LEU A 351 7.38 17.98 -8.24
N TYR A 352 6.19 18.33 -8.61
CA TYR A 352 5.86 19.36 -9.60
C TYR A 352 5.21 20.54 -8.90
N PRO A 353 5.87 21.70 -8.80
CA PRO A 353 5.30 22.90 -8.21
C PRO A 353 3.98 23.27 -8.91
N ARG A 354 2.98 23.69 -8.13
CA ARG A 354 1.70 24.18 -8.67
C ARG A 354 1.83 25.56 -9.34
N GLN A 355 2.83 26.33 -8.89
CA GLN A 355 3.24 27.59 -9.45
C GLN A 355 4.77 27.60 -9.57
N PRO A 356 5.36 28.39 -10.48
CA PRO A 356 6.81 28.49 -10.58
C PRO A 356 7.42 28.91 -9.22
N LEU A 357 8.39 28.12 -8.76
CA LEU A 357 9.17 28.41 -7.54
C LEU A 357 10.57 28.84 -7.94
N SER A 358 11.16 29.74 -7.17
CA SER A 358 12.55 30.14 -7.34
C SER A 358 13.50 28.98 -7.05
N VAL A 359 14.72 29.06 -7.58
CA VAL A 359 15.77 28.05 -7.32
C VAL A 359 16.03 27.92 -5.82
N THR A 360 16.10 29.05 -5.10
CA THR A 360 16.32 29.09 -3.64
C THR A 360 15.20 28.34 -2.88
N VAL A 361 13.94 28.58 -3.23
CA VAL A 361 12.80 27.90 -2.59
C VAL A 361 12.83 26.39 -2.85
N LEU A 362 13.17 25.97 -4.07
CA LEU A 362 13.29 24.57 -4.41
C LEU A 362 14.44 23.87 -3.67
N ASP A 363 15.57 24.57 -3.49
CA ASP A 363 16.71 24.06 -2.76
C ASP A 363 16.38 23.92 -1.28
N ASN A 364 15.83 24.97 -0.65
CA ASN A 364 15.44 24.97 0.74
C ASN A 364 14.35 23.92 1.02
N LEU A 365 13.39 23.73 0.09
CA LEU A 365 12.40 22.67 0.19
C LEU A 365 13.05 21.28 0.15
N GLY A 366 13.99 21.07 -0.76
CA GLY A 366 14.73 19.80 -0.86
C GLY A 366 15.55 19.52 0.40
N ASP A 367 16.23 20.52 0.95
CA ASP A 367 17.03 20.42 2.18
C ASP A 367 16.14 20.10 3.38
N TYR A 368 15.04 20.83 3.55
CA TYR A 368 14.08 20.58 4.61
C TYR A 368 13.51 19.15 4.53
N LEU A 369 13.06 18.71 3.37
CA LEU A 369 12.49 17.38 3.19
C LEU A 369 13.51 16.26 3.47
N ARG A 370 14.79 16.45 3.15
CA ARG A 370 15.86 15.48 3.48
C ARG A 370 16.10 15.38 4.98
N GLY A 371 16.00 16.48 5.72
CA GLY A 371 16.22 16.50 7.16
C GLY A 371 15.01 16.08 7.99
N ALA A 372 13.80 16.47 7.58
CA ALA A 372 12.58 16.34 8.38
C ALA A 372 11.81 15.04 8.14
N VAL A 373 11.93 14.40 6.95
CA VAL A 373 11.12 13.24 6.61
C VAL A 373 11.73 11.94 7.15
N SER A 374 10.99 11.29 8.05
CA SER A 374 11.36 10.02 8.64
C SER A 374 10.55 8.85 8.03
N LEU A 375 10.95 7.61 8.32
CA LEU A 375 10.20 6.41 7.92
C LEU A 375 8.78 6.38 8.48
N ASP A 376 8.57 6.99 9.63
CA ASP A 376 7.24 7.04 10.26
C ASP A 376 6.20 7.83 9.47
N SER A 377 6.63 8.71 8.58
CA SER A 377 5.75 9.49 7.71
C SER A 377 5.15 8.66 6.57
N GLY A 378 5.72 7.51 6.24
CA GLY A 378 5.28 6.63 5.17
C GLY A 378 4.45 5.43 5.64
N ARG A 379 4.05 4.59 4.68
CA ARG A 379 3.38 3.31 4.93
C ARG A 379 4.41 2.20 5.05
N THR A 380 4.51 1.59 6.22
CA THR A 380 5.43 0.49 6.44
C THR A 380 4.80 -0.85 6.07
N TYR A 381 5.53 -1.63 5.29
CA TYR A 381 5.20 -3.00 4.89
C TYR A 381 6.05 -4.00 5.69
N ALA A 382 5.71 -5.27 5.56
CA ALA A 382 6.47 -6.36 6.16
C ALA A 382 7.98 -6.25 5.88
N GLY A 383 8.80 -6.58 6.89
CA GLY A 383 10.26 -6.46 6.79
C GLY A 383 10.81 -5.04 6.85
N GLY A 384 10.03 -4.07 7.35
CA GLY A 384 10.47 -2.69 7.57
C GLY A 384 10.60 -1.85 6.28
N LEU A 385 10.06 -2.36 5.15
CA LEU A 385 10.03 -1.61 3.91
C LEU A 385 8.98 -0.51 4.00
N THR A 386 9.39 0.74 3.94
CA THR A 386 8.46 1.88 3.95
C THR A 386 8.23 2.41 2.55
N LYS A 387 6.97 2.68 2.23
CA LYS A 387 6.54 3.22 0.96
C LYS A 387 5.78 4.53 1.17
N PHE A 388 6.11 5.51 0.36
CA PHE A 388 5.43 6.79 0.29
C PHE A 388 4.65 6.86 -1.01
N GLU A 389 3.33 6.67 -0.97
CA GLU A 389 2.50 6.92 -2.15
C GLU A 389 2.40 8.44 -2.43
N PRO A 390 2.12 8.87 -3.66
CA PRO A 390 2.08 10.30 -3.99
C PRO A 390 1.25 11.14 -3.02
N LYS A 391 0.04 10.68 -2.69
CA LYS A 391 -0.83 11.39 -1.72
C LYS A 391 -0.31 11.40 -0.28
N GLU A 392 0.52 10.44 0.09
CA GLU A 392 1.18 10.43 1.40
C GLU A 392 2.31 11.43 1.43
N MET A 393 3.05 11.50 0.34
CA MET A 393 4.10 12.49 0.18
C MET A 393 3.53 13.92 0.15
N GLU A 394 2.39 14.14 -0.52
CA GLU A 394 1.67 15.43 -0.52
C GLU A 394 1.21 15.89 0.87
N ARG A 395 1.05 14.97 1.83
CA ARG A 395 0.69 15.28 3.23
C ARG A 395 1.86 15.55 4.15
N LEU A 396 3.08 15.51 3.66
CA LEU A 396 4.24 15.91 4.45
C LEU A 396 4.10 17.37 4.86
N VAL A 397 4.32 17.63 6.14
CA VAL A 397 4.27 18.98 6.69
C VAL A 397 5.59 19.68 6.40
N ILE A 398 5.52 20.83 5.76
CA ILE A 398 6.67 21.62 5.31
C ILE A 398 6.50 23.09 5.72
N PRO A 399 7.56 23.88 5.83
CA PRO A 399 7.45 25.32 5.94
C PRO A 399 6.68 25.92 4.75
N ASN A 400 5.94 26.98 4.98
CA ASN A 400 5.27 27.72 3.92
C ASN A 400 6.29 28.43 3.00
N ILE A 401 5.80 29.02 1.92
CA ILE A 401 6.66 29.64 0.90
C ILE A 401 7.49 30.81 1.46
N ASP A 402 6.96 31.57 2.43
CA ASP A 402 7.64 32.70 3.03
C ASP A 402 8.85 32.23 3.86
N MET A 403 8.65 31.19 4.68
CA MET A 403 9.72 30.56 5.45
C MET A 403 10.77 29.90 4.55
N LEU A 404 10.35 29.21 3.48
CA LEU A 404 11.27 28.63 2.50
C LEU A 404 12.06 29.70 1.75
N THR A 405 11.48 30.87 1.51
CA THR A 405 12.18 32.00 0.87
C THR A 405 13.20 32.63 1.81
N ALA A 406 12.87 32.72 3.10
CA ALA A 406 13.77 33.28 4.14
C ALA A 406 14.92 32.34 4.52
N GLY A 407 14.88 31.07 4.08
CA GLY A 407 15.89 30.07 4.41
C GLY A 407 15.69 29.55 5.84
N VAL A 408 14.73 28.66 6.04
CA VAL A 408 14.55 27.96 7.32
C VAL A 408 15.72 27.00 7.48
N SER A 409 16.55 27.27 8.44
CA SER A 409 17.61 26.40 8.95
C SER A 409 17.10 25.48 10.05
#